data_f846abc47e5f0745d209df58444c7da7
#
_entry.id   f846abc47e5f0745d209df58444c7da7
#
_cell.length_a   1.000
_cell.length_b   1.000
_cell.length_c   1.000
_cell.angle_alpha   90.00
_cell.angle_beta   90.00
_cell.angle_gamma   90.00
#
_symmetry.space_group_name_H-M   'P 1'
#
loop_
_entity.id
_entity.type
_entity.pdbx_description
1 polymer ?
#
loop_
_entity_poly.entity_id
_entity_poly.type
_entity_poly.pdbx_seq_one_letter_code
_entity_poly.pdbx_strand_id
1 'polypeptide(L)'
;MNRNDYLKLLVEDIHSTTVATIGEDGHPQTRVIDIMLWDAKGIYFLTAKGKAFYKQLMEQKYIALSATKNKIAISLRGYVKNIHVEKLDEIFEKNPYMKGIYPDDTRAALEVFWMYQAAGEYFDISNPSCIVRDSIIIGDESNKSGQASGYFVTDKCIGCKLCYSVCPQKCINIDTTPVVINPQHCLHCGRCVKICPKGAITI
;
A
#
# COMPACT_ATOMS: atom_id res chain seq x y z
N MET A 1 11.94 -7.71 2.61
CA MET A 1 10.68 -8.47 2.80
C MET A 1 10.14 -8.79 1.41
N ASN A 2 9.41 -9.87 1.25
CA ASN A 2 8.71 -10.18 0.01
C ASN A 2 7.24 -9.75 0.09
N ARG A 3 6.49 -9.85 -1.02
CA ARG A 3 5.07 -9.47 -1.07
C ARG A 3 4.23 -10.14 0.04
N ASN A 4 4.42 -11.43 0.26
CA ASN A 4 3.62 -12.17 1.24
C ASN A 4 3.91 -11.71 2.67
N ASP A 5 5.15 -11.28 2.97
CA ASP A 5 5.49 -10.71 4.27
C ASP A 5 4.70 -9.41 4.54
N TYR A 6 4.52 -8.57 3.51
CA TYR A 6 3.71 -7.34 3.64
C TYR A 6 2.23 -7.63 3.80
N LEU A 7 1.68 -8.63 3.09
CA LEU A 7 0.28 -9.02 3.25
C LEU A 7 0.03 -9.63 4.62
N LYS A 8 0.97 -10.45 5.09
CA LYS A 8 0.93 -11.01 6.45
C LYS A 8 0.96 -9.89 7.50
N LEU A 9 1.89 -8.95 7.39
CA LEU A 9 1.98 -7.79 8.29
C LEU A 9 0.67 -6.99 8.32
N LEU A 10 0.08 -6.73 7.13
CA LEU A 10 -1.17 -5.99 7.01
C LEU A 10 -2.32 -6.70 7.74
N VAL A 11 -2.44 -8.02 7.58
CA VAL A 11 -3.60 -8.79 8.06
C VAL A 11 -3.42 -9.26 9.50
N GLU A 12 -2.25 -9.77 9.87
CA GLU A 12 -2.04 -10.40 11.17
C GLU A 12 -1.57 -9.40 12.24
N ASP A 13 -0.78 -8.40 11.85
CA ASP A 13 -0.22 -7.45 12.82
C ASP A 13 -0.99 -6.13 12.86
N ILE A 14 -1.32 -5.52 11.71
CA ILE A 14 -2.01 -4.23 11.65
C ILE A 14 -3.52 -4.44 11.74
N HIS A 15 -4.06 -5.32 10.92
CA HIS A 15 -5.43 -5.80 10.85
C HIS A 15 -6.46 -4.75 10.39
N SER A 16 -6.62 -3.65 11.13
CA SER A 16 -7.60 -2.60 10.81
C SER A 16 -7.06 -1.60 9.80
N THR A 17 -7.85 -1.31 8.76
CA THR A 17 -7.47 -0.42 7.67
C THR A 17 -8.51 0.66 7.43
N THR A 18 -8.07 1.83 7.00
CA THR A 18 -8.95 2.86 6.44
C THR A 18 -9.13 2.58 4.96
N VAL A 19 -10.37 2.30 4.53
CA VAL A 19 -10.72 2.05 3.14
C VAL A 19 -11.51 3.22 2.57
N ALA A 20 -11.13 3.64 1.36
CA ALA A 20 -11.78 4.71 0.61
C ALA A 20 -12.51 4.16 -0.62
N THR A 21 -13.70 4.71 -0.87
CA THR A 21 -14.50 4.57 -2.09
C THR A 21 -15.05 5.95 -2.46
N ILE A 22 -15.69 6.07 -3.62
CA ILE A 22 -16.36 7.30 -4.02
C ILE A 22 -17.85 7.21 -3.61
N GLY A 23 -18.36 8.24 -2.97
CA GLY A 23 -19.77 8.37 -2.62
C GLY A 23 -20.66 8.70 -3.82
N GLU A 24 -21.98 8.62 -3.65
CA GLU A 24 -22.96 9.00 -4.69
C GLU A 24 -22.86 10.49 -5.08
N ASP A 25 -22.36 11.31 -4.16
CA ASP A 25 -22.06 12.74 -4.37
C ASP A 25 -20.73 13.01 -5.11
N GLY A 26 -20.02 11.95 -5.54
CA GLY A 26 -18.73 12.04 -6.22
C GLY A 26 -17.54 12.32 -5.30
N HIS A 27 -17.75 12.43 -3.99
CA HIS A 27 -16.68 12.69 -3.04
C HIS A 27 -16.12 11.39 -2.42
N PRO A 28 -14.84 11.36 -2.04
CA PRO A 28 -14.25 10.24 -1.32
C PRO A 28 -14.93 10.01 0.04
N GLN A 29 -15.29 8.77 0.31
CA GLN A 29 -15.81 8.33 1.60
C GLN A 29 -14.87 7.30 2.20
N THR A 30 -14.59 7.41 3.50
CA THR A 30 -13.72 6.48 4.22
C THR A 30 -14.45 5.75 5.33
N ARG A 31 -13.99 4.55 5.64
CA ARG A 31 -14.41 3.74 6.80
C ARG A 31 -13.26 2.85 7.24
N VAL A 32 -13.29 2.49 8.50
CA VAL A 32 -12.36 1.47 9.02
C VAL A 32 -12.98 0.11 8.83
N ILE A 33 -12.23 -0.81 8.27
CA ILE A 33 -12.55 -2.23 8.19
C ILE A 33 -11.33 -3.08 8.47
N ASP A 34 -11.58 -4.28 8.98
CA ASP A 34 -10.53 -5.25 9.20
C ASP A 34 -10.29 -6.08 7.93
N ILE A 35 -9.02 -6.27 7.59
CA ILE A 35 -8.64 -7.23 6.56
C ILE A 35 -8.50 -8.59 7.24
N MET A 36 -9.35 -9.52 6.84
CA MET A 36 -9.63 -10.74 7.59
C MET A 36 -8.75 -11.93 7.23
N LEU A 37 -8.24 -11.92 5.99
CA LEU A 37 -7.49 -13.06 5.45
C LEU A 37 -6.55 -12.57 4.35
N TRP A 38 -5.46 -13.31 4.16
CA TRP A 38 -4.55 -13.14 3.02
C TRP A 38 -4.07 -14.50 2.52
N ASP A 39 -3.73 -14.56 1.24
CA ASP A 39 -3.03 -15.68 0.61
C ASP A 39 -2.15 -15.18 -0.56
N ALA A 40 -1.54 -16.10 -1.31
CA ALA A 40 -0.71 -15.75 -2.46
C ALA A 40 -1.48 -15.03 -3.58
N LYS A 41 -2.82 -15.01 -3.53
CA LYS A 41 -3.67 -14.36 -4.54
C LYS A 41 -4.13 -12.96 -4.13
N GLY A 42 -3.99 -12.57 -2.84
CA GLY A 42 -4.34 -11.24 -2.36
C GLY A 42 -4.87 -11.20 -0.95
N ILE A 43 -5.72 -10.21 -0.68
CA ILE A 43 -6.33 -9.99 0.63
C ILE A 43 -7.85 -10.04 0.56
N TYR A 44 -8.47 -10.39 1.69
CA TYR A 44 -9.90 -10.62 1.79
C TYR A 44 -10.49 -9.86 2.97
N PHE A 45 -11.62 -9.24 2.74
CA PHE A 45 -12.41 -8.57 3.75
C PHE A 45 -13.89 -8.83 3.52
N LEU A 46 -14.73 -8.46 4.49
CA LEU A 46 -16.15 -8.70 4.38
C LEU A 46 -16.95 -7.47 4.79
N THR A 47 -18.17 -7.40 4.25
CA THR A 47 -19.16 -6.40 4.63
C THR A 47 -20.57 -6.95 4.48
N ALA A 48 -21.53 -6.36 5.21
CA ALA A 48 -22.93 -6.76 5.11
C ALA A 48 -23.59 -6.15 3.87
N LYS A 49 -24.44 -6.94 3.21
CA LYS A 49 -25.18 -6.57 1.97
C LYS A 49 -26.03 -5.30 2.11
N GLY A 50 -26.51 -4.98 3.29
CA GLY A 50 -27.34 -3.80 3.55
C GLY A 50 -26.59 -2.47 3.70
N LYS A 51 -25.23 -2.48 3.62
CA LYS A 51 -24.43 -1.25 3.79
C LYS A 51 -24.25 -0.51 2.46
N ALA A 52 -24.23 0.82 2.51
CA ALA A 52 -23.87 1.67 1.34
C ALA A 52 -22.47 1.27 0.79
N PHE A 53 -21.54 0.89 1.65
CA PHE A 53 -20.21 0.40 1.26
C PHE A 53 -20.30 -0.84 0.37
N TYR A 54 -21.20 -1.78 0.65
CA TYR A 54 -21.43 -2.94 -0.21
C TYR A 54 -21.84 -2.53 -1.63
N LYS A 55 -22.81 -1.60 -1.75
CA LYS A 55 -23.27 -1.06 -3.04
C LYS A 55 -22.10 -0.43 -3.79
N GLN A 56 -21.30 0.41 -3.11
CA GLN A 56 -20.12 1.05 -3.69
C GLN A 56 -19.11 0.04 -4.23
N LEU A 57 -18.84 -1.05 -3.48
CA LEU A 57 -17.94 -2.11 -3.92
C LEU A 57 -18.45 -2.85 -5.17
N MET A 58 -19.75 -3.13 -5.22
CA MET A 58 -20.38 -3.80 -6.36
C MET A 58 -20.34 -2.95 -7.64
N GLU A 59 -20.49 -1.63 -7.51
CA GLU A 59 -20.50 -0.69 -8.62
C GLU A 59 -19.10 -0.31 -9.08
N GLN A 60 -18.23 0.09 -8.15
CA GLN A 60 -16.94 0.68 -8.48
C GLN A 60 -15.84 -0.38 -8.69
N LYS A 61 -15.92 -1.50 -7.99
CA LYS A 61 -14.95 -2.62 -8.08
C LYS A 61 -13.49 -2.21 -7.85
N TYR A 62 -13.27 -1.04 -7.28
CA TYR A 62 -11.96 -0.47 -7.02
C TYR A 62 -11.98 0.27 -5.69
N ILE A 63 -10.94 0.06 -4.89
CA ILE A 63 -10.77 0.73 -3.60
C ILE A 63 -9.33 1.20 -3.42
N ALA A 64 -9.15 2.17 -2.52
CA ALA A 64 -7.88 2.47 -1.91
C ALA A 64 -7.96 2.16 -0.41
N LEU A 65 -6.88 1.63 0.15
CA LEU A 65 -6.77 1.42 1.59
C LEU A 65 -5.43 1.90 2.13
N SER A 66 -5.42 2.26 3.39
CA SER A 66 -4.20 2.54 4.13
C SER A 66 -4.31 2.05 5.57
N ALA A 67 -3.19 1.60 6.10
CA ALA A 67 -3.06 1.12 7.46
C ALA A 67 -1.73 1.57 8.04
N THR A 68 -1.69 1.84 9.33
CA THR A 68 -0.45 2.23 10.02
C THR A 68 -0.37 1.64 11.40
N LYS A 69 0.83 1.19 11.78
CA LYS A 69 1.15 0.72 13.12
C LYS A 69 2.65 0.87 13.39
N ASN A 70 3.03 1.36 14.56
CA ASN A 70 4.43 1.43 14.99
C ASN A 70 5.36 2.13 14.00
N LYS A 71 4.92 3.25 13.38
CA LYS A 71 5.66 4.01 12.36
C LYS A 71 5.84 3.28 11.02
N ILE A 72 5.15 2.15 10.82
CA ILE A 72 5.04 1.46 9.56
C ILE A 72 3.69 1.83 8.95
N ALA A 73 3.67 2.08 7.65
CA ALA A 73 2.45 2.29 6.87
C ALA A 73 2.42 1.36 5.66
N ILE A 74 1.24 0.84 5.36
CA ILE A 74 0.95 0.12 4.12
C ILE A 74 -0.21 0.82 3.44
N SER A 75 -0.07 1.15 2.18
CA SER A 75 -1.15 1.65 1.33
C SER A 75 -1.27 0.78 0.09
N LEU A 76 -2.51 0.43 -0.26
CA LEU A 76 -2.83 -0.33 -1.46
C LEU A 76 -4.00 0.33 -2.18
N ARG A 77 -4.02 0.23 -3.50
CA ARG A 77 -5.18 0.59 -4.32
C ARG A 77 -5.32 -0.43 -5.44
N GLY A 78 -6.55 -0.84 -5.71
CA GLY A 78 -6.73 -1.89 -6.70
C GLY A 78 -8.15 -2.40 -6.80
N TYR A 79 -8.26 -3.42 -7.62
CA TYR A 79 -9.53 -4.02 -7.97
C TYR A 79 -9.98 -5.08 -6.95
N VAL A 80 -11.26 -5.03 -6.65
CA VAL A 80 -11.94 -5.98 -5.78
C VAL A 80 -13.07 -6.65 -6.53
N LYS A 81 -13.37 -7.89 -6.15
CA LYS A 81 -14.57 -8.57 -6.60
C LYS A 81 -15.25 -9.26 -5.44
N ASN A 82 -16.57 -9.34 -5.53
CA ASN A 82 -17.37 -10.13 -4.63
C ASN A 82 -17.18 -11.62 -4.96
N ILE A 83 -16.85 -12.41 -3.96
CA ILE A 83 -16.76 -13.88 -4.03
C ILE A 83 -17.84 -14.56 -3.17
N HIS A 84 -18.87 -13.79 -2.81
CA HIS A 84 -20.02 -14.24 -2.02
C HIS A 84 -19.62 -14.89 -0.70
N VAL A 85 -19.94 -16.17 -0.51
CA VAL A 85 -19.63 -16.91 0.72
C VAL A 85 -18.33 -17.70 0.65
N GLU A 86 -17.63 -17.65 -0.48
CA GLU A 86 -16.32 -18.27 -0.58
C GLU A 86 -15.39 -17.71 0.51
N LYS A 87 -14.65 -18.59 1.19
CA LYS A 87 -13.75 -18.23 2.30
C LYS A 87 -14.43 -17.67 3.57
N LEU A 88 -15.76 -17.56 3.62
CA LEU A 88 -16.45 -17.02 4.80
C LEU A 88 -16.19 -17.90 6.04
N ASP A 89 -16.25 -19.21 5.90
CA ASP A 89 -15.97 -20.14 6.99
C ASP A 89 -14.51 -20.05 7.45
N GLU A 90 -13.54 -20.01 6.51
CA GLU A 90 -12.13 -19.84 6.82
C GLU A 90 -11.85 -18.51 7.57
N ILE A 91 -12.53 -17.42 7.16
CA ILE A 91 -12.44 -16.13 7.84
C ILE A 91 -12.93 -16.24 9.28
N PHE A 92 -14.08 -16.89 9.53
CA PHE A 92 -14.63 -17.05 10.86
C PHE A 92 -13.81 -17.99 11.76
N GLU A 93 -13.13 -18.97 11.18
CA GLU A 93 -12.16 -19.82 11.89
C GLU A 93 -10.92 -19.05 12.35
N LYS A 94 -10.36 -18.24 11.46
CA LYS A 94 -9.16 -17.45 11.75
C LYS A 94 -9.45 -16.21 12.60
N ASN A 95 -10.70 -15.73 12.62
CA ASN A 95 -11.14 -14.57 13.38
C ASN A 95 -12.30 -14.94 14.31
N PRO A 96 -12.06 -15.71 15.39
CA PRO A 96 -13.14 -16.24 16.24
C PRO A 96 -14.04 -15.18 16.89
N TYR A 97 -13.53 -13.96 17.12
CA TYR A 97 -14.31 -12.85 17.66
C TYR A 97 -15.50 -12.45 16.78
N MET A 98 -15.43 -12.75 15.47
CA MET A 98 -16.53 -12.50 14.53
C MET A 98 -17.82 -13.25 14.90
N LYS A 99 -17.72 -14.42 15.57
CA LYS A 99 -18.88 -15.17 16.04
C LYS A 99 -19.68 -14.39 17.11
N GLY A 100 -19.00 -13.54 17.88
CA GLY A 100 -19.64 -12.66 18.85
C GLY A 100 -20.35 -11.46 18.21
N ILE A 101 -19.81 -10.95 17.08
CA ILE A 101 -20.41 -9.82 16.34
C ILE A 101 -21.57 -10.30 15.46
N TYR A 102 -21.41 -11.47 14.83
CA TYR A 102 -22.40 -12.08 13.93
C TYR A 102 -22.76 -13.47 14.43
N PRO A 103 -23.54 -13.56 15.52
CA PRO A 103 -24.00 -14.85 16.05
C PRO A 103 -25.02 -15.51 15.12
N ASP A 104 -25.07 -16.84 15.18
CA ASP A 104 -26.05 -17.69 14.50
C ASP A 104 -26.20 -17.35 13.00
N ASP A 105 -27.43 -17.17 12.54
CA ASP A 105 -27.75 -16.89 11.13
C ASP A 105 -27.45 -15.49 10.68
N THR A 106 -27.06 -14.56 11.57
CA THR A 106 -26.77 -13.16 11.20
C THR A 106 -25.58 -13.03 10.25
N ARG A 107 -24.68 -14.01 10.25
CA ARG A 107 -23.55 -14.09 9.30
C ARG A 107 -24.00 -14.22 7.83
N ALA A 108 -25.23 -14.66 7.56
CA ALA A 108 -25.80 -14.73 6.22
C ALA A 108 -25.95 -13.37 5.53
N ALA A 109 -25.89 -12.27 6.32
CA ALA A 109 -25.85 -10.92 5.78
C ALA A 109 -24.50 -10.56 5.16
N LEU A 110 -23.42 -11.30 5.47
CA LEU A 110 -22.05 -10.99 5.06
C LEU A 110 -21.71 -11.60 3.71
N GLU A 111 -20.95 -10.87 2.93
CA GLU A 111 -20.26 -11.39 1.75
C GLU A 111 -18.79 -10.96 1.75
N VAL A 112 -17.96 -11.81 1.14
CA VAL A 112 -16.51 -11.66 1.09
C VAL A 112 -16.11 -10.94 -0.19
N PHE A 113 -15.25 -9.95 -0.04
CA PHE A 113 -14.61 -9.26 -1.15
C PHE A 113 -13.13 -9.63 -1.18
N TRP A 114 -12.65 -9.91 -2.37
CA TRP A 114 -11.26 -10.23 -2.65
C TRP A 114 -10.60 -9.11 -3.46
N MET A 115 -9.55 -8.51 -2.89
CA MET A 115 -8.66 -7.63 -3.64
C MET A 115 -7.63 -8.50 -4.35
N TYR A 116 -7.83 -8.70 -5.65
CA TYR A 116 -7.06 -9.65 -6.46
C TYR A 116 -5.98 -8.99 -7.33
N GLN A 117 -6.07 -7.68 -7.51
CA GLN A 117 -5.14 -6.91 -8.31
C GLN A 117 -4.96 -5.53 -7.68
N ALA A 118 -3.77 -5.26 -7.19
CA ALA A 118 -3.48 -4.00 -6.50
C ALA A 118 -2.00 -3.62 -6.63
N ALA A 119 -1.75 -2.32 -6.52
CA ALA A 119 -0.43 -1.76 -6.36
C ALA A 119 -0.42 -0.81 -5.17
N GLY A 120 0.72 -0.71 -4.51
CA GLY A 120 0.87 0.17 -3.37
C GLY A 120 2.28 0.18 -2.80
N GLU A 121 2.37 0.63 -1.57
CA GLU A 121 3.64 0.93 -0.94
C GLU A 121 3.66 0.46 0.51
N TYR A 122 4.80 -0.09 0.90
CA TYR A 122 5.26 -0.22 2.28
C TYR A 122 6.17 0.96 2.60
N PHE A 123 5.96 1.59 3.75
CA PHE A 123 6.78 2.70 4.21
C PHE A 123 7.07 2.56 5.71
N ASP A 124 8.35 2.56 6.08
CA ASP A 124 8.82 2.40 7.46
C ASP A 124 9.73 3.57 7.83
N ILE A 125 9.34 4.31 8.86
CA ILE A 125 10.08 5.42 9.45
C ILE A 125 10.49 5.13 10.90
N SER A 126 10.52 3.88 11.31
CA SER A 126 10.92 3.49 12.68
C SER A 126 12.37 3.86 12.96
N ASN A 127 13.24 3.81 11.94
CA ASN A 127 14.58 4.36 11.98
C ASN A 127 14.68 5.66 11.17
N PRO A 128 14.71 6.84 11.82
CA PRO A 128 14.76 8.13 11.12
C PRO A 128 16.02 8.33 10.26
N SER A 129 17.11 7.64 10.58
CA SER A 129 18.36 7.73 9.82
C SER A 129 18.41 6.81 8.59
N CYS A 130 17.47 5.88 8.49
CA CYS A 130 17.38 4.93 7.39
C CYS A 130 15.90 4.52 7.20
N ILE A 131 15.13 5.36 6.52
CA ILE A 131 13.76 5.02 6.14
C ILE A 131 13.77 3.87 5.13
N VAL A 132 12.71 3.08 5.11
CA VAL A 132 12.51 2.03 4.12
C VAL A 132 11.22 2.25 3.37
N ARG A 133 11.29 2.14 2.06
CA ARG A 133 10.15 2.21 1.14
C ARG A 133 10.23 1.03 0.19
N ASP A 134 9.13 0.35 -0.03
CA ASP A 134 9.08 -0.76 -0.98
C ASP A 134 7.73 -0.81 -1.69
N SER A 135 7.71 -1.39 -2.89
CA SER A 135 6.49 -1.54 -3.67
C SER A 135 5.81 -2.86 -3.35
N ILE A 136 4.48 -2.81 -3.22
CA ILE A 136 3.66 -4.01 -3.05
C ILE A 136 2.79 -4.16 -4.29
N ILE A 137 2.85 -5.33 -4.95
CA ILE A 137 2.03 -5.65 -6.12
C ILE A 137 1.27 -6.95 -5.84
N ILE A 138 -0.04 -6.94 -5.99
CA ILE A 138 -0.93 -8.10 -5.96
C ILE A 138 -1.42 -8.35 -7.39
N GLY A 139 -1.40 -9.59 -7.84
CA GLY A 139 -1.80 -9.97 -9.20
C GLY A 139 -0.69 -9.74 -10.22
N ASP A 140 -1.05 -9.31 -11.43
CA ASP A 140 -0.13 -9.14 -12.55
C ASP A 140 0.80 -7.93 -12.36
N GLU A 141 2.10 -8.14 -12.56
CA GLU A 141 3.15 -7.10 -12.48
C GLU A 141 3.02 -6.00 -13.54
N SER A 142 2.22 -6.22 -14.59
CA SER A 142 1.96 -5.19 -15.61
C SER A 142 1.29 -3.92 -15.06
N ASN A 143 0.68 -3.99 -13.87
CA ASN A 143 0.05 -2.86 -13.19
C ASN A 143 1.02 -2.02 -12.33
N LYS A 144 2.21 -1.76 -12.82
CA LYS A 144 3.18 -0.86 -12.16
C LYS A 144 2.74 0.62 -12.10
N SER A 145 1.47 0.94 -12.28
CA SER A 145 0.92 2.30 -12.24
C SER A 145 0.98 2.98 -10.85
N GLY A 146 1.77 2.44 -9.94
CA GLY A 146 1.96 2.95 -8.59
C GLY A 146 3.43 3.12 -8.19
N GLN A 147 4.38 3.02 -9.12
CA GLN A 147 5.77 3.36 -8.78
C GLN A 147 5.82 4.82 -8.34
N ALA A 148 6.28 5.04 -7.11
CA ALA A 148 6.57 6.37 -6.62
C ALA A 148 7.47 7.08 -7.64
N SER A 149 7.02 8.23 -8.12
CA SER A 149 7.87 9.12 -8.91
C SER A 149 9.12 9.38 -8.08
N GLY A 150 10.26 8.92 -8.55
CA GLY A 150 11.54 9.09 -7.87
C GLY A 150 12.37 10.16 -8.53
N TYR A 151 13.45 10.56 -7.88
CA TYR A 151 14.46 11.40 -8.50
C TYR A 151 15.40 10.54 -9.33
N PHE A 152 15.66 10.98 -10.57
CA PHE A 152 16.58 10.35 -11.51
C PHE A 152 17.78 11.26 -11.78
N VAL A 153 18.92 10.66 -12.06
CA VAL A 153 20.13 11.39 -12.40
C VAL A 153 20.41 11.20 -13.88
N THR A 154 20.53 12.32 -14.60
CA THR A 154 20.80 12.34 -16.05
C THR A 154 22.31 12.35 -16.35
N ASP A 155 22.67 12.18 -17.63
CA ASP A 155 24.05 12.22 -18.12
C ASP A 155 24.74 13.58 -17.95
N LYS A 156 23.99 14.62 -17.57
CA LYS A 156 24.57 15.93 -17.18
C LYS A 156 25.34 15.87 -15.87
N CYS A 157 25.30 14.75 -15.15
CA CYS A 157 26.02 14.57 -13.88
C CYS A 157 27.54 14.59 -14.11
N ILE A 158 28.23 15.43 -13.35
CA ILE A 158 29.69 15.55 -13.38
C ILE A 158 30.40 14.90 -12.19
N GLY A 159 29.69 14.14 -11.37
CA GLY A 159 30.26 13.43 -10.22
C GLY A 159 30.75 14.34 -9.08
N CYS A 160 30.26 15.59 -8.96
CA CYS A 160 30.74 16.55 -7.96
C CYS A 160 30.34 16.22 -6.50
N LYS A 161 29.47 15.23 -6.29
CA LYS A 161 29.03 14.68 -4.99
C LYS A 161 28.31 15.67 -4.05
N LEU A 162 27.99 16.89 -4.49
CA LEU A 162 27.25 17.87 -3.69
C LEU A 162 25.88 17.37 -3.25
N CYS A 163 25.19 16.60 -4.11
CA CYS A 163 23.91 15.99 -3.80
C CYS A 163 23.98 15.03 -2.59
N TYR A 164 25.07 14.28 -2.44
CA TYR A 164 25.29 13.40 -1.30
C TYR A 164 25.50 14.18 0.00
N SER A 165 26.25 15.31 -0.06
CA SER A 165 26.55 16.10 1.15
C SER A 165 25.29 16.61 1.84
N VAL A 166 24.24 16.98 1.06
CA VAL A 166 22.98 17.51 1.58
C VAL A 166 21.89 16.45 1.79
N CYS A 167 22.13 15.20 1.40
CA CYS A 167 21.15 14.14 1.54
C CYS A 167 21.03 13.68 3.00
N PRO A 168 19.88 13.81 3.66
CA PRO A 168 19.72 13.43 5.06
C PRO A 168 19.78 11.89 5.24
N GLN A 169 19.36 11.13 4.24
CA GLN A 169 19.35 9.67 4.27
C GLN A 169 20.62 9.04 3.69
N LYS A 170 21.53 9.85 3.12
CA LYS A 170 22.73 9.35 2.44
C LYS A 170 22.44 8.27 1.40
N CYS A 171 21.26 8.31 0.79
CA CYS A 171 20.74 7.31 -0.14
C CYS A 171 21.24 7.49 -1.60
N ILE A 172 22.36 8.17 -1.80
CA ILE A 172 22.95 8.41 -3.12
C ILE A 172 24.28 7.66 -3.22
N ASN A 173 24.35 6.70 -4.12
CA ASN A 173 25.61 6.05 -4.44
C ASN A 173 26.46 6.99 -5.30
N ILE A 174 27.65 7.30 -4.83
CA ILE A 174 28.63 8.23 -5.43
C ILE A 174 29.85 7.57 -6.03
N ASP A 175 29.84 6.25 -6.15
CA ASP A 175 30.95 5.47 -6.72
C ASP A 175 30.94 5.48 -8.25
N THR A 176 29.82 5.88 -8.83
CA THR A 176 29.62 5.98 -10.27
C THR A 176 29.32 7.41 -10.71
N THR A 177 29.54 7.70 -12.00
CA THR A 177 29.12 8.94 -12.66
C THR A 177 28.36 8.55 -13.94
N PRO A 178 27.07 8.84 -14.06
CA PRO A 178 26.18 9.52 -13.08
C PRO A 178 26.09 8.80 -11.73
N VAL A 179 25.89 9.58 -10.64
CA VAL A 179 25.57 9.03 -9.33
C VAL A 179 24.19 8.37 -9.35
N VAL A 180 23.92 7.41 -8.44
CA VAL A 180 22.64 6.70 -8.41
C VAL A 180 21.91 6.98 -7.10
N ILE A 181 20.64 7.44 -7.20
CA ILE A 181 19.78 7.62 -6.04
C ILE A 181 19.07 6.31 -5.74
N ASN A 182 19.19 5.79 -4.50
CA ASN A 182 18.41 4.64 -4.05
C ASN A 182 16.99 5.09 -3.66
N PRO A 183 15.96 4.72 -4.44
CA PRO A 183 14.59 5.16 -4.18
C PRO A 183 14.01 4.58 -2.88
N GLN A 184 14.49 3.40 -2.44
CA GLN A 184 13.98 2.73 -1.24
C GLN A 184 14.31 3.50 0.05
N HIS A 185 15.33 4.33 0.04
CA HIS A 185 15.74 5.15 1.19
C HIS A 185 15.55 6.65 0.94
N CYS A 186 14.93 7.03 -0.16
CA CYS A 186 14.76 8.44 -0.53
C CYS A 186 13.56 9.07 0.16
N LEU A 187 13.77 10.17 0.90
CA LEU A 187 12.70 11.00 1.49
C LEU A 187 11.95 11.86 0.49
N HIS A 188 12.37 11.90 -0.76
CA HIS A 188 11.86 12.81 -1.80
C HIS A 188 11.88 14.30 -1.40
N CYS A 189 12.84 14.70 -0.58
CA CYS A 189 12.94 16.08 -0.04
C CYS A 189 13.44 17.13 -1.02
N GLY A 190 13.96 16.74 -2.19
CA GLY A 190 14.41 17.62 -3.26
C GLY A 190 15.69 18.40 -3.00
N ARG A 191 16.38 18.21 -1.86
CA ARG A 191 17.63 18.95 -1.56
C ARG A 191 18.72 18.71 -2.60
N CYS A 192 18.82 17.47 -3.11
CA CYS A 192 19.80 17.10 -4.14
C CYS A 192 19.54 17.82 -5.47
N VAL A 193 18.28 18.05 -5.83
CA VAL A 193 17.90 18.81 -7.03
C VAL A 193 18.37 20.26 -6.92
N LYS A 194 18.07 20.90 -5.78
CA LYS A 194 18.38 22.32 -5.54
C LYS A 194 19.87 22.62 -5.55
N ILE A 195 20.70 21.70 -5.06
CA ILE A 195 22.16 21.91 -4.96
C ILE A 195 22.91 21.54 -6.25
N CYS A 196 22.26 20.83 -7.19
CA CYS A 196 22.94 20.34 -8.37
C CYS A 196 23.31 21.48 -9.35
N PRO A 197 24.61 21.81 -9.55
CA PRO A 197 25.01 22.93 -10.39
C PRO A 197 24.76 22.71 -11.89
N LYS A 198 24.52 21.44 -12.28
CA LYS A 198 24.26 21.06 -13.67
C LYS A 198 22.77 20.74 -13.92
N GLY A 199 21.90 20.87 -12.92
CA GLY A 199 20.49 20.47 -13.07
C GLY A 199 20.32 19.02 -13.53
N ALA A 200 21.22 18.14 -13.09
CA ALA A 200 21.27 16.75 -13.54
C ALA A 200 20.26 15.84 -12.84
N ILE A 201 19.52 16.33 -11.85
CA ILE A 201 18.57 15.53 -11.06
C ILE A 201 17.15 16.01 -11.36
N THR A 202 16.30 15.10 -11.83
CA THR A 202 14.91 15.34 -12.24
C THR A 202 13.94 14.39 -11.53
N ILE A 203 12.66 14.66 -11.61
CA ILE A 203 11.55 13.79 -11.18
C ILE A 203 11.04 13.01 -12.38
#